data_fd2543f1693919002bda79469bfeb228
#
_entry.id   fd2543f1693919002bda79469bfeb228
#
_cell.length_a   1.000
_cell.length_b   1.000
_cell.length_c   1.000
_cell.angle_alpha   90.00
_cell.angle_beta   90.00
_cell.angle_gamma   90.00
#
_symmetry.space_group_name_H-M   'P 1'
#
loop_
_entity.id
_entity.type
_entity.pdbx_description
1 polymer ?
#
loop_
_entity_poly.entity_id
_entity_poly.type
_entity_poly.pdbx_seq_one_letter_code
_entity_poly.pdbx_strand_id
1 'polypeptide(L)'
;MLNRRTFMTTAAAVGGAVALGRAAFAADGWQAKYPELVFGAIPAENGTGVADRYAPFMDYLSKELKTKVTLRIANDYAAVIEGQHAGNIHIAYYGPASFARALVTGVKTDAFAIDVNSDGSKGYYSVFYVLAKSPVQKIEDLKGKVLGLVDPNSTSGYNMPMFKLNSMSIDPDKFFSKTLVTGSHENALLALAQGTVDVAANWWNADDDSNLTRMLNKGMLKGANGAVLKKEDFRIILKSDLIINSPTAYLDDLPADAKAAISQAFLDAAKKAPEAFAKLSDGKNKPWEPITNKDYDKTVELIKFVDELNKKKA
;
A
#
# COMPACT_ATOMS: atom_id res chain seq x y z
N MET A 1 17.44 76.25 25.05
CA MET A 1 18.75 75.81 24.64
C MET A 1 19.31 74.90 25.72
N LEU A 2 19.21 73.60 25.55
CA LEU A 2 19.86 72.64 26.41
C LEU A 2 20.44 71.53 25.55
N ASN A 3 21.66 71.29 25.79
CA ASN A 3 22.67 70.65 25.00
C ASN A 3 22.50 69.13 24.92
N ARG A 4 22.64 68.59 23.73
CA ARG A 4 22.90 67.16 23.50
C ARG A 4 24.33 66.87 23.88
N ARG A 5 24.58 66.12 24.95
CA ARG A 5 25.73 65.22 25.15
C ARG A 5 25.69 64.62 26.54
N THR A 6 25.96 63.34 26.60
CA THR A 6 26.29 62.57 27.79
C THR A 6 25.11 61.77 28.41
N PHE A 7 24.91 60.59 27.88
CA PHE A 7 24.62 59.39 28.68
C PHE A 7 25.04 58.17 27.88
N MET A 8 26.33 57.85 27.95
CA MET A 8 26.84 56.51 27.75
C MET A 8 27.23 56.01 29.11
N THR A 9 26.52 55.01 29.62
CA THR A 9 27.15 54.01 30.52
C THR A 9 26.17 52.86 30.73
N THR A 10 26.64 51.68 30.30
CA THR A 10 26.44 50.34 30.90
C THR A 10 25.00 49.81 31.06
N ALA A 11 24.58 48.98 30.07
CA ALA A 11 23.71 47.86 30.34
C ALA A 11 24.37 46.60 29.78
N ALA A 12 25.02 45.87 30.62
CA ALA A 12 25.44 44.51 30.33
C ALA A 12 24.21 43.63 30.24
N ALA A 13 23.72 43.39 29.04
CA ALA A 13 22.70 42.40 28.80
C ALA A 13 23.28 41.00 28.82
N VAL A 14 23.01 40.26 29.88
CA VAL A 14 23.19 38.80 29.94
C VAL A 14 22.17 38.19 28.97
N GLY A 15 22.55 38.08 27.73
CA GLY A 15 21.81 37.30 26.71
C GLY A 15 22.14 35.84 26.88
N GLY A 16 21.39 35.15 27.75
CA GLY A 16 21.40 33.69 27.77
C GLY A 16 20.77 33.17 26.46
N ALA A 17 21.63 32.86 25.48
CA ALA A 17 21.23 32.09 24.31
C ALA A 17 20.89 30.68 24.81
N VAL A 18 19.59 30.38 24.98
CA VAL A 18 19.09 29.01 25.03
C VAL A 18 19.31 28.45 23.64
N ALA A 19 20.48 27.90 23.42
CA ALA A 19 20.73 27.01 22.30
C ALA A 19 19.85 25.77 22.52
N LEU A 20 18.63 25.77 21.97
CA LEU A 20 17.90 24.55 21.70
C LEU A 20 18.80 23.72 20.78
N GLY A 21 19.58 22.86 21.40
CA GLY A 21 20.38 21.87 20.71
C GLY A 21 19.43 20.96 19.91
N ARG A 22 19.19 21.31 18.65
CA ARG A 22 18.90 20.30 17.66
C ARG A 22 20.12 19.36 17.74
N ALA A 23 19.91 18.17 18.29
CA ALA A 23 20.84 17.08 18.13
C ALA A 23 20.95 16.84 16.61
N ALA A 24 21.85 17.56 15.96
CA ALA A 24 22.31 17.20 14.64
C ALA A 24 23.01 15.87 14.87
N PHE A 25 22.39 14.78 14.48
CA PHE A 25 23.09 13.53 14.28
C PHE A 25 24.25 13.87 13.35
N ALA A 26 25.49 13.80 13.85
CA ALA A 26 26.64 13.81 12.99
C ALA A 26 26.49 12.55 12.12
N ALA A 27 26.00 12.75 10.90
CA ALA A 27 25.75 11.65 9.99
C ALA A 27 27.12 11.25 9.40
N ASP A 28 27.72 10.23 10.00
CA ASP A 28 28.82 9.50 9.40
C ASP A 28 28.25 8.38 8.54
N GLY A 29 28.78 8.20 7.32
CA GLY A 29 28.37 7.13 6.42
C GLY A 29 27.23 7.53 5.45
N TRP A 30 26.38 6.58 5.09
CA TRP A 30 25.33 6.76 4.08
C TRP A 30 24.27 7.80 4.47
N GLN A 31 24.03 8.04 5.77
CA GLN A 31 23.06 9.03 6.27
C GLN A 31 23.43 10.47 5.85
N ALA A 32 24.72 10.77 5.68
CA ALA A 32 25.16 12.09 5.18
C ALA A 32 24.65 12.33 3.75
N LYS A 33 24.60 11.27 2.93
CA LYS A 33 24.08 11.33 1.56
C LYS A 33 22.54 11.28 1.52
N TYR A 34 21.92 10.58 2.48
CA TYR A 34 20.47 10.40 2.59
C TYR A 34 19.96 10.92 3.95
N PRO A 35 19.91 12.25 4.17
CA PRO A 35 19.45 12.83 5.44
C PRO A 35 17.94 12.61 5.67
N GLU A 36 17.23 12.21 4.61
CA GLU A 36 15.84 11.79 4.64
C GLU A 36 15.65 10.62 3.68
N LEU A 37 14.95 9.58 4.16
CA LEU A 37 14.43 8.50 3.33
C LEU A 37 12.91 8.66 3.18
N VAL A 38 12.40 8.55 1.97
CA VAL A 38 10.97 8.56 1.69
C VAL A 38 10.47 7.14 1.55
N PHE A 39 9.53 6.76 2.41
CA PHE A 39 8.77 5.52 2.32
C PHE A 39 7.49 5.78 1.53
N GLY A 40 7.35 5.18 0.36
CA GLY A 40 6.14 5.25 -0.47
C GLY A 40 5.23 4.05 -0.24
N ALA A 41 3.94 4.28 -0.11
CA ALA A 41 2.96 3.20 -0.04
C ALA A 41 1.91 3.35 -1.14
N ILE A 42 1.55 2.22 -1.78
CA ILE A 42 0.41 2.19 -2.72
C ILE A 42 -0.89 2.55 -1.99
N PRO A 43 -1.81 3.29 -2.63
CA PRO A 43 -3.07 3.70 -2.02
C PRO A 43 -4.13 2.58 -2.09
N ALA A 44 -3.83 1.43 -1.48
CA ALA A 44 -4.77 0.31 -1.40
C ALA A 44 -6.00 0.66 -0.54
N GLU A 45 -5.83 1.56 0.41
CA GLU A 45 -6.84 2.07 1.33
C GLU A 45 -6.92 3.62 1.23
N ASN A 46 -8.01 4.21 1.71
CA ASN A 46 -8.16 5.67 1.74
C ASN A 46 -7.25 6.31 2.81
N GLY A 47 -6.64 7.46 2.46
CA GLY A 47 -5.44 7.99 3.11
C GLY A 47 -5.53 8.39 4.58
N THR A 48 -6.71 8.75 5.13
CA THR A 48 -6.80 9.31 6.49
C THR A 48 -6.43 8.32 7.60
N GLY A 49 -6.77 7.04 7.47
CA GLY A 49 -6.41 6.01 8.46
C GLY A 49 -5.00 5.42 8.24
N VAL A 50 -4.49 5.54 7.00
CA VAL A 50 -3.17 5.00 6.64
C VAL A 50 -2.05 5.80 7.31
N ALA A 51 -2.11 7.14 7.29
CA ALA A 51 -1.10 7.99 7.89
C ALA A 51 -0.92 7.68 9.40
N ASP A 52 -2.03 7.61 10.15
CA ASP A 52 -2.00 7.31 11.58
C ASP A 52 -1.46 5.91 11.90
N ARG A 53 -1.73 4.95 11.01
CA ARG A 53 -1.28 3.58 11.14
C ARG A 53 0.23 3.44 10.90
N TYR A 54 0.76 4.18 9.93
CA TYR A 54 2.17 4.13 9.56
C TYR A 54 3.06 5.00 10.46
N ALA A 55 2.54 6.07 11.08
CA ALA A 55 3.35 7.03 11.81
C ALA A 55 4.28 6.39 12.88
N PRO A 56 3.83 5.49 13.78
CA PRO A 56 4.71 4.88 14.75
C PRO A 56 5.82 4.03 14.11
N PHE A 57 5.54 3.43 12.94
CA PHE A 57 6.54 2.65 12.23
C PHE A 57 7.58 3.55 11.54
N MET A 58 7.18 4.71 11.00
CA MET A 58 8.12 5.72 10.49
C MET A 58 9.03 6.27 11.58
N ASP A 59 8.49 6.49 12.79
CA ASP A 59 9.26 6.92 13.95
C ASP A 59 10.29 5.84 14.37
N TYR A 60 9.86 4.57 14.39
CA TYR A 60 10.74 3.44 14.65
C TYR A 60 11.88 3.37 13.62
N LEU A 61 11.56 3.39 12.32
CA LEU A 61 12.56 3.37 11.26
C LEU A 61 13.53 4.55 11.36
N SER A 62 13.02 5.75 11.63
CA SER A 62 13.85 6.95 11.78
C SER A 62 14.87 6.80 12.90
N LYS A 63 14.46 6.19 14.01
CA LYS A 63 15.33 5.94 15.17
C LYS A 63 16.38 4.86 14.85
N GLU A 64 15.97 3.72 14.29
CA GLU A 64 16.87 2.61 13.97
C GLU A 64 17.92 3.01 12.91
N LEU A 65 17.48 3.72 11.88
CA LEU A 65 18.30 4.12 10.74
C LEU A 65 19.10 5.40 11.00
N LYS A 66 18.85 6.10 12.12
CA LYS A 66 19.49 7.39 12.47
C LYS A 66 19.38 8.42 11.34
N THR A 67 18.32 8.37 10.58
CA THR A 67 17.95 9.32 9.53
C THR A 67 16.44 9.49 9.52
N LYS A 68 15.94 10.63 9.05
CA LYS A 68 14.50 10.88 8.98
C LYS A 68 13.87 9.94 7.96
N VAL A 69 12.78 9.26 8.33
CA VAL A 69 11.96 8.47 7.41
C VAL A 69 10.57 9.09 7.36
N THR A 70 10.12 9.46 6.16
CA THR A 70 8.80 10.07 5.95
C THR A 70 7.91 9.18 5.09
N LEU A 71 6.64 9.12 5.45
CA LEU A 71 5.63 8.44 4.65
C LEU A 71 5.14 9.34 3.52
N ARG A 72 5.09 8.79 2.30
CA ARG A 72 4.38 9.37 1.17
C ARG A 72 3.28 8.41 0.72
N ILE A 73 2.03 8.79 0.95
CA ILE A 73 0.87 8.11 0.38
C ILE A 73 0.67 8.68 -1.02
N ALA A 74 0.75 7.82 -2.03
CA ALA A 74 0.60 8.23 -3.42
C ALA A 74 -0.89 8.40 -3.79
N ASN A 75 -1.17 9.14 -4.86
CA ASN A 75 -2.54 9.34 -5.35
C ASN A 75 -3.08 8.09 -6.07
N ASP A 76 -2.18 7.32 -6.70
CA ASP A 76 -2.47 6.07 -7.38
C ASP A 76 -1.25 5.13 -7.32
N TYR A 77 -1.41 3.92 -7.81
CA TYR A 77 -0.35 2.90 -7.80
C TYR A 77 0.83 3.27 -8.71
N ALA A 78 0.56 3.92 -9.85
CA ALA A 78 1.58 4.34 -10.80
C ALA A 78 2.51 5.39 -10.19
N ALA A 79 1.99 6.29 -9.36
CA ALA A 79 2.78 7.33 -8.71
C ALA A 79 3.85 6.76 -7.74
N VAL A 80 3.64 5.58 -7.15
CA VAL A 80 4.69 4.90 -6.36
C VAL A 80 5.79 4.37 -7.28
N ILE A 81 5.40 3.75 -8.40
CA ILE A 81 6.34 3.21 -9.40
C ILE A 81 7.21 4.34 -9.97
N GLU A 82 6.57 5.41 -10.43
CA GLU A 82 7.24 6.58 -11.00
C GLU A 82 8.09 7.32 -9.96
N GLY A 83 7.58 7.44 -8.72
CA GLY A 83 8.31 8.06 -7.61
C GLY A 83 9.59 7.29 -7.28
N GLN A 84 9.57 5.97 -7.32
CA GLN A 84 10.77 5.16 -7.12
C GLN A 84 11.69 5.21 -8.35
N HIS A 85 11.14 5.17 -9.57
CA HIS A 85 11.91 5.33 -10.81
C HIS A 85 12.70 6.65 -10.83
N ALA A 86 12.08 7.73 -10.37
CA ALA A 86 12.70 9.06 -10.29
C ALA A 86 13.63 9.26 -9.08
N GLY A 87 13.79 8.24 -8.21
CA GLY A 87 14.59 8.35 -6.98
C GLY A 87 13.95 9.19 -5.87
N ASN A 88 12.67 9.56 -6.00
CA ASN A 88 11.92 10.34 -5.01
C ASN A 88 11.28 9.48 -3.91
N ILE A 89 11.23 8.17 -4.09
CA ILE A 89 10.81 7.15 -3.12
C ILE A 89 11.98 6.17 -2.96
N HIS A 90 12.51 6.09 -1.75
CA HIS A 90 13.68 5.27 -1.45
C HIS A 90 13.30 3.84 -1.03
N ILE A 91 12.18 3.71 -0.31
CA ILE A 91 11.61 2.44 0.13
C ILE A 91 10.14 2.46 -0.30
N ALA A 92 9.68 1.40 -0.95
CA ALA A 92 8.31 1.32 -1.45
C ALA A 92 7.61 0.04 -0.95
N TYR A 93 6.40 0.20 -0.43
CA TYR A 93 5.48 -0.89 -0.19
C TYR A 93 4.58 -1.04 -1.42
N TYR A 94 4.68 -2.18 -2.06
CA TYR A 94 3.98 -2.51 -3.30
C TYR A 94 2.93 -3.60 -3.10
N GLY A 95 1.94 -3.65 -4.00
CA GLY A 95 1.28 -4.91 -4.30
C GLY A 95 2.13 -5.73 -5.28
N PRO A 96 1.94 -7.05 -5.37
CA PRO A 96 2.77 -7.88 -6.26
C PRO A 96 2.76 -7.41 -7.73
N ALA A 97 1.59 -7.03 -8.28
CA ALA A 97 1.50 -6.56 -9.67
C ALA A 97 2.17 -5.20 -9.87
N SER A 98 2.02 -4.25 -8.93
CA SER A 98 2.70 -2.95 -9.04
C SER A 98 4.22 -3.10 -8.90
N PHE A 99 4.71 -4.02 -8.07
CA PHE A 99 6.13 -4.39 -8.02
C PHE A 99 6.61 -5.02 -9.34
N ALA A 100 5.88 -6.01 -9.85
CA ALA A 100 6.18 -6.59 -11.15
C ALA A 100 6.17 -5.54 -12.28
N ARG A 101 5.24 -4.57 -12.22
CA ARG A 101 5.19 -3.43 -13.14
C ARG A 101 6.46 -2.59 -13.04
N ALA A 102 6.91 -2.26 -11.82
CA ALA A 102 8.15 -1.54 -11.60
C ALA A 102 9.35 -2.27 -12.26
N LEU A 103 9.46 -3.59 -12.07
CA LEU A 103 10.52 -4.39 -12.68
C LEU A 103 10.48 -4.35 -14.22
N VAL A 104 9.32 -4.56 -14.84
CA VAL A 104 9.22 -4.59 -16.31
C VAL A 104 9.35 -3.23 -16.98
N THR A 105 9.10 -2.14 -16.25
CA THR A 105 9.33 -0.77 -16.73
C THR A 105 10.75 -0.27 -16.45
N GLY A 106 11.62 -1.11 -15.88
CA GLY A 106 13.03 -0.80 -15.68
C GLY A 106 13.35 0.01 -14.44
N VAL A 107 12.43 0.08 -13.45
CA VAL A 107 12.75 0.64 -12.15
C VAL A 107 13.82 -0.22 -11.48
N LYS A 108 14.92 0.40 -11.06
CA LYS A 108 15.99 -0.26 -10.32
C LYS A 108 15.57 -0.42 -8.87
N THR A 109 14.95 -1.53 -8.56
CA THR A 109 14.38 -1.83 -7.24
C THR A 109 14.60 -3.27 -6.85
N ASP A 110 14.88 -3.52 -5.56
CA ASP A 110 15.08 -4.84 -4.98
C ASP A 110 14.09 -5.08 -3.84
N ALA A 111 13.30 -6.13 -3.96
CA ALA A 111 12.48 -6.64 -2.87
C ALA A 111 13.35 -7.24 -1.78
N PHE A 112 13.06 -6.92 -0.52
CA PHE A 112 13.84 -7.39 0.62
C PHE A 112 12.99 -7.96 1.77
N ALA A 113 11.71 -7.61 1.85
CA ALA A 113 10.81 -8.08 2.89
C ALA A 113 9.42 -8.39 2.31
N ILE A 114 8.82 -9.49 2.77
CA ILE A 114 7.47 -9.91 2.40
C ILE A 114 6.58 -9.99 3.63
N ASP A 115 5.30 -9.61 3.48
CA ASP A 115 4.29 -9.81 4.51
C ASP A 115 4.04 -11.29 4.75
N VAL A 116 3.95 -11.67 6.03
CA VAL A 116 3.63 -13.03 6.48
C VAL A 116 2.34 -12.99 7.28
N ASN A 117 1.33 -13.73 6.84
CA ASN A 117 0.03 -13.77 7.48
C ASN A 117 0.07 -14.42 8.88
N SER A 118 -0.95 -14.23 9.69
CA SER A 118 -1.04 -14.79 11.05
C SER A 118 -0.92 -16.31 11.10
N ASP A 119 -1.32 -17.02 10.04
CA ASP A 119 -1.18 -18.47 9.89
C ASP A 119 0.20 -18.91 9.39
N GLY A 120 1.06 -17.96 9.00
CA GLY A 120 2.39 -18.19 8.44
C GLY A 120 2.43 -18.32 6.93
N SER A 121 1.30 -18.23 6.26
CA SER A 121 1.27 -18.19 4.79
C SER A 121 1.83 -16.86 4.25
N LYS A 122 2.35 -16.89 3.02
CA LYS A 122 2.88 -15.72 2.31
C LYS A 122 2.09 -15.48 1.03
N GLY A 123 0.78 -15.57 1.16
CA GLY A 123 -0.11 -15.37 0.01
C GLY A 123 -1.53 -15.02 0.42
N TYR A 124 -2.28 -14.50 -0.52
CA TYR A 124 -3.66 -14.04 -0.37
C TYR A 124 -4.43 -14.31 -1.67
N TYR A 125 -5.69 -13.88 -1.74
CA TYR A 125 -6.55 -14.15 -2.87
C TYR A 125 -7.23 -12.88 -3.38
N SER A 126 -7.55 -12.88 -4.68
CA SER A 126 -8.54 -12.00 -5.25
C SER A 126 -9.91 -12.64 -5.12
N VAL A 127 -10.91 -11.87 -4.71
CA VAL A 127 -12.29 -12.32 -4.64
C VAL A 127 -13.24 -11.32 -5.30
N PHE A 128 -14.37 -11.84 -5.78
CA PHE A 128 -15.50 -11.01 -6.22
C PHE A 128 -16.57 -11.01 -5.15
N TYR A 129 -16.84 -9.84 -4.59
CA TYR A 129 -17.94 -9.59 -3.68
C TYR A 129 -19.17 -9.10 -4.43
N VAL A 130 -20.33 -9.63 -4.05
CA VAL A 130 -21.66 -9.11 -4.42
C VAL A 130 -22.46 -8.88 -3.13
N LEU A 131 -23.51 -8.06 -3.19
CA LEU A 131 -24.46 -7.96 -2.07
C LEU A 131 -25.26 -9.26 -1.95
N ALA A 132 -25.43 -9.79 -0.75
CA ALA A 132 -26.15 -11.04 -0.48
C ALA A 132 -27.62 -10.98 -0.93
N LYS A 133 -28.24 -9.78 -0.88
CA LYS A 133 -29.60 -9.52 -1.39
C LYS A 133 -29.72 -9.55 -2.92
N SER A 134 -28.59 -9.49 -3.63
CA SER A 134 -28.55 -9.61 -5.10
C SER A 134 -28.93 -11.03 -5.53
N PRO A 135 -29.61 -11.23 -6.67
CA PRO A 135 -29.89 -12.54 -7.22
C PRO A 135 -28.64 -13.27 -7.73
N VAL A 136 -27.49 -12.58 -7.80
CA VAL A 136 -26.23 -13.12 -8.31
C VAL A 136 -25.68 -14.19 -7.37
N GLN A 137 -25.51 -15.43 -7.89
CA GLN A 137 -24.99 -16.58 -7.14
C GLN A 137 -23.66 -17.08 -7.71
N LYS A 138 -23.39 -16.84 -8.99
CA LYS A 138 -22.24 -17.33 -9.74
C LYS A 138 -21.83 -16.32 -10.82
N ILE A 139 -20.68 -16.56 -11.45
CA ILE A 139 -20.11 -15.62 -12.43
C ILE A 139 -21.03 -15.37 -13.62
N GLU A 140 -21.73 -16.40 -14.09
CA GLU A 140 -22.61 -16.28 -15.26
C GLU A 140 -23.76 -15.29 -15.03
N ASP A 141 -24.21 -15.13 -13.79
CA ASP A 141 -25.26 -14.20 -13.39
C ASP A 141 -24.83 -12.73 -13.47
N LEU A 142 -23.50 -12.49 -13.64
CA LEU A 142 -22.94 -11.14 -13.80
C LEU A 142 -23.03 -10.60 -15.23
N LYS A 143 -23.53 -11.38 -16.19
CA LYS A 143 -23.70 -10.90 -17.57
C LYS A 143 -24.56 -9.64 -17.61
N GLY A 144 -24.02 -8.58 -18.23
CA GLY A 144 -24.68 -7.27 -18.32
C GLY A 144 -24.67 -6.45 -17.03
N LYS A 145 -23.98 -6.89 -15.98
CA LYS A 145 -23.81 -6.18 -14.72
C LYS A 145 -22.63 -5.21 -14.76
N VAL A 146 -22.46 -4.37 -13.72
CA VAL A 146 -21.36 -3.41 -13.60
C VAL A 146 -20.28 -4.01 -12.72
N LEU A 147 -19.05 -4.14 -13.28
CA LEU A 147 -17.87 -4.62 -12.57
C LEU A 147 -17.07 -3.46 -11.98
N GLY A 148 -16.81 -3.48 -10.67
CA GLY A 148 -15.88 -2.60 -9.98
C GLY A 148 -14.50 -3.24 -9.87
N LEU A 149 -13.50 -2.64 -10.51
CA LEU A 149 -12.08 -2.96 -10.39
C LEU A 149 -11.37 -1.84 -9.61
N VAL A 150 -10.17 -2.11 -9.09
CA VAL A 150 -9.44 -1.17 -8.22
C VAL A 150 -8.57 -0.20 -9.03
N ASP A 151 -7.41 -0.66 -9.49
CA ASP A 151 -6.40 0.11 -10.20
C ASP A 151 -5.67 -0.83 -11.16
N PRO A 152 -5.32 -0.43 -12.39
CA PRO A 152 -4.63 -1.29 -13.36
C PRO A 152 -3.34 -1.95 -12.83
N ASN A 153 -2.70 -1.36 -11.82
CA ASN A 153 -1.51 -1.92 -11.16
C ASN A 153 -1.84 -2.72 -9.88
N SER A 154 -3.12 -2.85 -9.51
CA SER A 154 -3.52 -3.72 -8.40
C SER A 154 -3.51 -5.19 -8.82
N THR A 155 -2.96 -6.07 -7.97
CA THR A 155 -2.95 -7.52 -8.22
C THR A 155 -4.34 -8.10 -8.08
N SER A 156 -4.91 -8.07 -6.87
CA SER A 156 -6.21 -8.67 -6.56
C SER A 156 -7.40 -7.82 -7.01
N GLY A 157 -7.18 -6.52 -7.25
CA GLY A 157 -8.24 -5.62 -7.68
C GLY A 157 -8.36 -5.47 -9.20
N TYR A 158 -7.38 -5.95 -9.98
CA TYR A 158 -7.40 -5.80 -11.44
C TYR A 158 -6.76 -6.98 -12.17
N ASN A 159 -5.45 -7.20 -12.01
CA ASN A 159 -4.71 -8.14 -12.86
C ASN A 159 -5.17 -9.59 -12.69
N MET A 160 -5.34 -10.05 -11.45
CA MET A 160 -5.85 -11.40 -11.18
C MET A 160 -7.33 -11.57 -11.58
N PRO A 161 -8.25 -10.63 -11.31
CA PRO A 161 -9.59 -10.60 -11.92
C PRO A 161 -9.59 -10.76 -13.43
N MET A 162 -8.80 -9.96 -14.16
CA MET A 162 -8.71 -10.01 -15.62
C MET A 162 -8.21 -11.36 -16.12
N PHE A 163 -7.15 -11.89 -15.48
CA PHE A 163 -6.61 -13.22 -15.78
C PHE A 163 -7.65 -14.31 -15.53
N LYS A 164 -8.35 -14.27 -14.39
CA LYS A 164 -9.33 -15.29 -14.02
C LYS A 164 -10.53 -15.29 -14.95
N LEU A 165 -11.07 -14.14 -15.29
CA LEU A 165 -12.16 -14.01 -16.27
C LEU A 165 -11.74 -14.55 -17.64
N ASN A 166 -10.54 -14.20 -18.10
CA ASN A 166 -10.02 -14.72 -19.35
C ASN A 166 -9.86 -16.25 -19.32
N SER A 167 -9.36 -16.84 -18.22
CA SER A 167 -9.24 -18.30 -18.06
C SER A 167 -10.59 -19.03 -18.12
N MET A 168 -11.69 -18.32 -17.85
CA MET A 168 -13.07 -18.78 -17.98
C MET A 168 -13.68 -18.44 -19.34
N SER A 169 -12.85 -17.97 -20.31
CA SER A 169 -13.30 -17.50 -21.63
C SER A 169 -14.30 -16.33 -21.57
N ILE A 170 -14.23 -15.53 -20.52
CA ILE A 170 -15.03 -14.32 -20.34
C ILE A 170 -14.23 -13.11 -20.74
N ASP A 171 -14.65 -12.42 -21.80
CA ASP A 171 -14.15 -11.10 -22.17
C ASP A 171 -14.94 -10.04 -21.38
N PRO A 172 -14.29 -9.31 -20.44
CA PRO A 172 -15.00 -8.36 -19.59
C PRO A 172 -15.78 -7.29 -20.36
N ASP A 173 -15.24 -6.81 -21.50
CA ASP A 173 -15.85 -5.72 -22.26
C ASP A 173 -17.13 -6.14 -23.00
N LYS A 174 -17.30 -7.44 -23.24
CA LYS A 174 -18.49 -8.02 -23.86
C LYS A 174 -19.46 -8.61 -22.83
N PHE A 175 -18.93 -9.00 -21.69
CA PHE A 175 -19.70 -9.70 -20.67
C PHE A 175 -20.40 -8.74 -19.69
N PHE A 176 -19.65 -7.74 -19.20
CA PHE A 176 -20.20 -6.70 -18.33
C PHE A 176 -20.79 -5.56 -19.15
N SER A 177 -21.82 -4.90 -18.62
CA SER A 177 -22.36 -3.67 -19.25
C SER A 177 -21.36 -2.51 -19.13
N LYS A 178 -20.56 -2.51 -18.04
CA LYS A 178 -19.56 -1.51 -17.76
C LYS A 178 -18.54 -2.04 -16.77
N THR A 179 -17.28 -1.64 -16.95
CA THR A 179 -16.20 -1.80 -15.97
C THR A 179 -15.82 -0.44 -15.42
N LEU A 180 -15.77 -0.29 -14.09
CA LEU A 180 -15.38 0.93 -13.40
C LEU A 180 -14.08 0.70 -12.64
N VAL A 181 -13.11 1.59 -12.84
CA VAL A 181 -11.89 1.66 -12.01
C VAL A 181 -12.18 2.58 -10.83
N THR A 182 -12.11 2.04 -9.61
CA THR A 182 -12.53 2.71 -8.37
C THR A 182 -11.37 3.38 -7.61
N GLY A 183 -10.13 3.11 -8.01
CA GLY A 183 -8.90 3.69 -7.48
C GLY A 183 -8.35 3.02 -6.22
N SER A 184 -9.19 2.51 -5.32
CA SER A 184 -8.76 1.78 -4.11
C SER A 184 -9.67 0.60 -3.80
N HIS A 185 -9.16 -0.33 -2.98
CA HIS A 185 -9.97 -1.48 -2.51
C HIS A 185 -11.15 -1.04 -1.64
N GLU A 186 -10.99 0.00 -0.83
CA GLU A 186 -12.08 0.55 -0.04
C GLU A 186 -13.17 1.18 -0.93
N ASN A 187 -12.76 1.96 -1.95
CA ASN A 187 -13.72 2.55 -2.88
C ASN A 187 -14.52 1.50 -3.67
N ALA A 188 -13.91 0.37 -4.02
CA ALA A 188 -14.60 -0.73 -4.69
C ALA A 188 -15.73 -1.30 -3.81
N LEU A 189 -15.48 -1.52 -2.51
CA LEU A 189 -16.51 -1.98 -1.57
C LEU A 189 -17.55 -0.90 -1.26
N LEU A 190 -17.17 0.37 -1.19
CA LEU A 190 -18.11 1.48 -1.05
C LEU A 190 -19.04 1.56 -2.26
N ALA A 191 -18.51 1.44 -3.49
CA ALA A 191 -19.29 1.43 -4.72
C ALA A 191 -20.26 0.25 -4.75
N LEU A 192 -19.85 -0.94 -4.27
CA LEU A 192 -20.73 -2.10 -4.14
C LEU A 192 -21.82 -1.86 -3.09
N ALA A 193 -21.47 -1.37 -1.90
CA ALA A 193 -22.40 -1.09 -0.83
C ALA A 193 -23.49 -0.08 -1.24
N GLN A 194 -23.09 0.92 -2.03
CA GLN A 194 -23.99 1.97 -2.57
C GLN A 194 -24.77 1.53 -3.84
N GLY A 195 -24.47 0.35 -4.40
CA GLY A 195 -25.11 -0.13 -5.63
C GLY A 195 -24.63 0.57 -6.91
N THR A 196 -23.49 1.26 -6.88
CA THR A 196 -22.86 1.85 -8.07
C THR A 196 -22.26 0.77 -8.95
N VAL A 197 -21.80 -0.33 -8.35
CA VAL A 197 -21.37 -1.55 -9.04
C VAL A 197 -22.15 -2.75 -8.49
N ASP A 198 -22.32 -3.77 -9.31
CA ASP A 198 -23.03 -5.01 -8.95
C ASP A 198 -22.06 -6.03 -8.33
N VAL A 199 -20.79 -5.96 -8.69
CA VAL A 199 -19.70 -6.82 -8.20
C VAL A 199 -18.44 -5.99 -8.02
N ALA A 200 -17.68 -6.26 -6.94
CA ALA A 200 -16.41 -5.60 -6.64
C ALA A 200 -15.28 -6.62 -6.49
N ALA A 201 -14.18 -6.42 -7.23
CA ALA A 201 -12.94 -7.14 -7.02
C ALA A 201 -12.22 -6.61 -5.78
N ASN A 202 -11.71 -7.52 -4.94
CA ASN A 202 -11.03 -7.13 -3.70
C ASN A 202 -10.05 -8.19 -3.23
N TRP A 203 -9.26 -7.86 -2.19
CA TRP A 203 -8.38 -8.82 -1.55
C TRP A 203 -9.05 -9.52 -0.35
N TRP A 204 -8.66 -10.78 -0.15
CA TRP A 204 -9.13 -11.62 0.93
C TRP A 204 -8.03 -12.61 1.36
N ASN A 205 -7.79 -12.72 2.62
CA ASN A 205 -6.88 -13.68 3.25
C ASN A 205 -7.66 -14.79 3.94
N ALA A 206 -8.52 -14.37 4.84
CA ALA A 206 -9.37 -15.22 5.67
C ALA A 206 -10.67 -14.48 5.98
N ASP A 207 -11.61 -15.18 6.57
CA ASP A 207 -12.93 -14.64 6.92
C ASP A 207 -12.86 -13.49 7.93
N ASP A 208 -11.81 -13.45 8.74
CA ASP A 208 -11.53 -12.38 9.71
C ASP A 208 -10.38 -11.47 9.26
N ASP A 209 -9.81 -11.70 8.06
CA ASP A 209 -8.74 -10.90 7.49
C ASP A 209 -8.98 -10.65 6.00
N SER A 210 -9.69 -9.59 5.71
CA SER A 210 -9.99 -9.08 4.37
C SER A 210 -10.24 -7.58 4.44
N ASN A 211 -10.19 -6.89 3.28
CA ASN A 211 -10.59 -5.51 3.25
C ASN A 211 -12.03 -5.30 3.70
N LEU A 212 -12.93 -6.22 3.33
CA LEU A 212 -14.32 -6.19 3.79
C LEU A 212 -14.39 -6.18 5.31
N THR A 213 -13.70 -7.11 5.98
CA THR A 213 -13.69 -7.21 7.45
C THR A 213 -13.12 -5.94 8.10
N ARG A 214 -12.03 -5.38 7.55
CA ARG A 214 -11.45 -4.14 8.04
C ARG A 214 -12.42 -2.97 7.96
N MET A 215 -13.13 -2.82 6.83
CA MET A 215 -14.10 -1.74 6.64
C MET A 215 -15.35 -1.91 7.53
N LEU A 216 -15.82 -3.14 7.71
CA LEU A 216 -16.94 -3.44 8.63
C LEU A 216 -16.59 -3.08 10.07
N ASN A 217 -15.39 -3.47 10.54
CA ASN A 217 -14.91 -3.16 11.89
C ASN A 217 -14.79 -1.64 12.13
N LYS A 218 -14.48 -0.87 11.09
CA LYS A 218 -14.44 0.59 11.13
C LYS A 218 -15.81 1.25 10.92
N GLY A 219 -16.90 0.49 10.71
CA GLY A 219 -18.24 1.02 10.46
C GLY A 219 -18.38 1.83 9.16
N MET A 220 -17.50 1.58 8.18
CA MET A 220 -17.42 2.36 6.94
C MET A 220 -18.47 1.98 5.89
N LEU A 221 -19.04 0.78 5.97
CA LEU A 221 -19.94 0.25 4.94
C LEU A 221 -21.40 0.53 5.30
N LYS A 222 -22.01 1.40 4.48
CA LYS A 222 -23.44 1.71 4.55
C LYS A 222 -24.07 1.48 3.20
N GLY A 223 -25.24 0.86 3.18
CA GLY A 223 -26.05 0.70 1.97
C GLY A 223 -26.60 2.02 1.45
N ALA A 224 -27.15 2.02 0.24
CA ALA A 224 -27.75 3.20 -0.40
C ALA A 224 -28.89 3.84 0.43
N ASN A 225 -29.52 3.08 1.31
CA ASN A 225 -30.54 3.56 2.25
C ASN A 225 -29.95 4.09 3.58
N GLY A 226 -28.62 4.18 3.70
CA GLY A 226 -27.93 4.62 4.92
C GLY A 226 -27.77 3.55 6.01
N ALA A 227 -28.36 2.36 5.85
CA ALA A 227 -28.23 1.29 6.83
C ALA A 227 -26.79 0.76 6.90
N VAL A 228 -26.29 0.53 8.11
CA VAL A 228 -24.97 -0.09 8.33
C VAL A 228 -25.05 -1.54 7.87
N LEU A 229 -24.12 -1.91 7.01
CA LEU A 229 -24.03 -3.28 6.48
C LEU A 229 -23.17 -4.15 7.39
N LYS A 230 -23.45 -5.46 7.36
CA LYS A 230 -22.77 -6.52 8.12
C LYS A 230 -22.12 -7.52 7.16
N LYS A 231 -21.34 -8.45 7.69
CA LYS A 231 -20.66 -9.47 6.89
C LYS A 231 -21.65 -10.32 6.05
N GLU A 232 -22.80 -10.64 6.65
CA GLU A 232 -23.84 -11.43 6.01
C GLU A 232 -24.50 -10.73 4.82
N ASP A 233 -24.35 -9.42 4.70
CA ASP A 233 -24.85 -8.65 3.57
C ASP A 233 -23.98 -8.78 2.30
N PHE A 234 -22.85 -9.49 2.40
CA PHE A 234 -21.91 -9.73 1.30
C PHE A 234 -21.72 -11.22 1.04
N ARG A 235 -21.45 -11.55 -0.21
CA ARG A 235 -21.18 -12.91 -0.68
C ARG A 235 -19.97 -12.89 -1.60
N ILE A 236 -19.08 -13.86 -1.44
CA ILE A 236 -18.01 -14.15 -2.40
C ILE A 236 -18.55 -15.13 -3.42
N ILE A 237 -18.45 -14.80 -4.71
CA ILE A 237 -18.90 -15.64 -5.83
C ILE A 237 -17.75 -16.13 -6.71
N LEU A 238 -16.58 -15.58 -6.54
CA LEU A 238 -15.32 -16.02 -7.18
C LEU A 238 -14.17 -15.83 -6.22
N LYS A 239 -13.28 -16.81 -6.18
CA LYS A 239 -11.97 -16.74 -5.51
C LYS A 239 -10.90 -17.17 -6.51
N SER A 240 -9.81 -16.42 -6.57
CA SER A 240 -8.67 -16.71 -7.46
C SER A 240 -7.79 -17.85 -6.93
N ASP A 241 -6.80 -18.22 -7.72
CA ASP A 241 -5.62 -18.92 -7.24
C ASP A 241 -4.82 -18.03 -6.27
N LEU A 242 -3.91 -18.66 -5.50
CA LEU A 242 -3.10 -17.97 -4.50
C LEU A 242 -2.18 -16.94 -5.17
N ILE A 243 -2.17 -15.73 -4.62
CA ILE A 243 -1.30 -14.62 -5.01
C ILE A 243 -0.22 -14.51 -3.94
N ILE A 244 1.05 -14.35 -4.32
CA ILE A 244 2.14 -14.03 -3.38
C ILE A 244 1.86 -12.72 -2.66
N ASN A 245 2.24 -12.60 -1.38
CA ASN A 245 2.03 -11.39 -0.60
C ASN A 245 2.86 -10.20 -1.10
N SER A 246 2.49 -9.02 -0.61
CA SER A 246 3.09 -7.74 -0.95
C SER A 246 4.55 -7.65 -0.53
N PRO A 247 5.45 -7.17 -1.43
CA PRO A 247 6.82 -6.88 -1.05
C PRO A 247 6.98 -5.45 -0.54
N THR A 248 7.98 -5.27 0.33
CA THR A 248 8.67 -4.00 0.49
C THR A 248 9.98 -4.06 -0.26
N ALA A 249 10.26 -3.02 -1.03
CA ALA A 249 11.44 -2.93 -1.88
C ALA A 249 12.15 -1.58 -1.70
N TYR A 250 13.46 -1.56 -1.86
CA TYR A 250 14.25 -0.32 -1.85
C TYR A 250 14.87 -0.04 -3.21
N LEU A 251 15.28 1.19 -3.45
CA LEU A 251 16.07 1.55 -4.62
C LEU A 251 17.39 0.76 -4.63
N ASP A 252 17.72 0.17 -5.78
CA ASP A 252 18.98 -0.56 -5.96
C ASP A 252 20.20 0.35 -5.85
N ASP A 253 20.07 1.62 -6.19
CA ASP A 253 21.14 2.62 -6.11
C ASP A 253 21.48 3.07 -4.65
N LEU A 254 20.76 2.58 -3.64
CA LEU A 254 21.13 2.82 -2.24
C LEU A 254 22.44 2.10 -1.88
N PRO A 255 23.30 2.70 -1.05
CA PRO A 255 24.52 2.06 -0.56
C PRO A 255 24.23 0.71 0.10
N ALA A 256 25.16 -0.23 -0.02
CA ALA A 256 24.99 -1.60 0.51
C ALA A 256 24.74 -1.63 2.03
N ASP A 257 25.42 -0.76 2.77
CA ASP A 257 25.24 -0.59 4.23
C ASP A 257 23.88 0.02 4.58
N ALA A 258 23.35 0.94 3.76
CA ALA A 258 21.97 1.43 3.89
C ALA A 258 20.96 0.33 3.65
N LYS A 259 21.10 -0.45 2.55
CA LYS A 259 20.21 -1.60 2.24
C LYS A 259 20.21 -2.61 3.38
N ALA A 260 21.40 -2.96 3.92
CA ALA A 260 21.51 -3.89 5.03
C ALA A 260 20.82 -3.35 6.29
N ALA A 261 21.03 -2.08 6.64
CA ALA A 261 20.40 -1.45 7.80
C ALA A 261 18.86 -1.39 7.64
N ILE A 262 18.34 -1.03 6.46
CA ILE A 262 16.90 -1.00 6.17
C ILE A 262 16.29 -2.40 6.31
N SER A 263 16.89 -3.41 5.67
CA SER A 263 16.43 -4.79 5.74
C SER A 263 16.40 -5.30 7.19
N GLN A 264 17.46 -5.06 7.95
CA GLN A 264 17.53 -5.48 9.36
C GLN A 264 16.47 -4.76 10.22
N ALA A 265 16.25 -3.46 10.00
CA ALA A 265 15.23 -2.71 10.73
C ALA A 265 13.82 -3.29 10.49
N PHE A 266 13.49 -3.68 9.26
CA PHE A 266 12.21 -4.32 8.95
C PHE A 266 12.08 -5.70 9.61
N LEU A 267 13.07 -6.56 9.46
CA LEU A 267 13.04 -7.92 10.00
C LEU A 267 13.00 -7.95 11.54
N ASP A 268 13.61 -6.97 12.20
CA ASP A 268 13.61 -6.82 13.66
C ASP A 268 12.37 -6.09 14.21
N ALA A 269 11.54 -5.46 13.37
CA ALA A 269 10.50 -4.53 13.81
C ALA A 269 9.51 -5.15 14.79
N ALA A 270 9.06 -6.37 14.54
CA ALA A 270 8.13 -7.07 15.44
C ALA A 270 8.72 -7.29 16.83
N LYS A 271 10.05 -7.40 16.95
CA LYS A 271 10.75 -7.56 18.23
C LYS A 271 11.10 -6.21 18.89
N LYS A 272 11.58 -5.25 18.10
CA LYS A 272 12.08 -3.97 18.62
C LYS A 272 11.00 -2.91 18.82
N ALA A 273 9.91 -2.99 18.03
CA ALA A 273 8.79 -2.07 18.08
C ALA A 273 7.45 -2.81 17.89
N PRO A 274 7.10 -3.74 18.80
CA PRO A 274 5.95 -4.63 18.64
C PRO A 274 4.62 -3.88 18.48
N GLU A 275 4.43 -2.76 19.18
CA GLU A 275 3.22 -1.94 19.08
C GLU A 275 3.11 -1.25 17.71
N ALA A 276 4.21 -0.69 17.20
CA ALA A 276 4.25 -0.06 15.89
C ALA A 276 4.02 -1.10 14.78
N PHE A 277 4.63 -2.27 14.90
CA PHE A 277 4.43 -3.38 13.97
C PHE A 277 2.98 -3.91 13.99
N ALA A 278 2.41 -4.14 15.18
CA ALA A 278 1.03 -4.58 15.32
C ALA A 278 0.04 -3.55 14.76
N LYS A 279 0.27 -2.25 15.03
CA LYS A 279 -0.58 -1.17 14.49
C LYS A 279 -0.53 -1.12 12.96
N LEU A 280 0.66 -1.31 12.36
CA LEU A 280 0.83 -1.29 10.91
C LEU A 280 0.04 -2.41 10.22
N SER A 281 -0.02 -3.60 10.82
CA SER A 281 -0.66 -4.81 10.26
C SER A 281 -2.07 -5.09 10.83
N ASP A 282 -2.65 -4.18 11.60
CA ASP A 282 -3.88 -4.43 12.37
C ASP A 282 -3.80 -5.71 13.22
N GLY A 283 -2.60 -6.09 13.67
CA GLY A 283 -2.32 -7.31 14.44
C GLY A 283 -2.46 -8.61 13.65
N LYS A 284 -2.51 -8.55 12.31
CA LYS A 284 -2.79 -9.69 11.43
C LYS A 284 -1.55 -10.32 10.79
N ASN A 285 -0.35 -9.76 11.01
CA ASN A 285 0.87 -10.28 10.41
C ASN A 285 1.83 -10.86 11.45
N LYS A 286 2.56 -11.87 11.04
CA LYS A 286 3.81 -12.33 11.67
C LYS A 286 4.96 -11.43 11.21
N PRO A 287 6.15 -11.53 11.85
CA PRO A 287 7.34 -10.79 11.40
C PRO A 287 7.59 -10.97 9.91
N TRP A 288 8.06 -9.91 9.26
CA TRP A 288 8.48 -9.99 7.86
C TRP A 288 9.55 -11.05 7.67
N GLU A 289 9.55 -11.66 6.49
CA GLU A 289 10.59 -12.58 6.05
C GLU A 289 11.34 -12.01 4.83
N PRO A 290 12.61 -12.41 4.61
CA PRO A 290 13.34 -12.04 3.43
C PRO A 290 12.68 -12.54 2.15
N ILE A 291 12.81 -11.75 1.07
CA ILE A 291 12.29 -12.05 -0.26
C ILE A 291 13.20 -11.45 -1.31
N THR A 292 13.09 -11.89 -2.55
CA THR A 292 13.87 -11.39 -3.69
C THR A 292 12.97 -11.09 -4.89
N ASN A 293 13.48 -10.34 -5.86
CA ASN A 293 12.77 -10.05 -7.11
C ASN A 293 12.32 -11.32 -7.83
N LYS A 294 13.12 -12.39 -7.78
CA LYS A 294 12.85 -13.66 -8.47
C LYS A 294 11.57 -14.34 -7.98
N ASP A 295 11.20 -14.14 -6.72
CA ASP A 295 9.99 -14.73 -6.17
C ASP A 295 8.71 -14.17 -6.82
N TYR A 296 8.81 -13.03 -7.54
CA TYR A 296 7.73 -12.38 -8.26
C TYR A 296 7.69 -12.68 -9.76
N ASP A 297 8.51 -13.60 -10.28
CA ASP A 297 8.55 -13.95 -11.71
C ASP A 297 7.19 -14.34 -12.27
N LYS A 298 6.40 -15.14 -11.52
CA LYS A 298 5.02 -15.50 -11.91
C LYS A 298 4.10 -14.28 -11.98
N THR A 299 4.32 -13.28 -11.13
CA THR A 299 3.54 -12.03 -11.17
C THR A 299 3.96 -11.18 -12.37
N VAL A 300 5.24 -11.19 -12.75
CA VAL A 300 5.72 -10.57 -13.99
C VAL A 300 5.06 -11.20 -15.21
N GLU A 301 4.93 -12.53 -15.24
CA GLU A 301 4.21 -13.25 -16.32
C GLU A 301 2.73 -12.86 -16.35
N LEU A 302 2.08 -12.77 -15.19
CA LEU A 302 0.69 -12.35 -15.06
C LEU A 302 0.45 -10.96 -15.66
N ILE A 303 1.25 -9.96 -15.31
CA ILE A 303 1.05 -8.59 -15.83
C ILE A 303 1.32 -8.49 -17.32
N LYS A 304 2.37 -9.19 -17.83
CA LYS A 304 2.63 -9.26 -19.27
C LYS A 304 1.45 -9.86 -20.02
N PHE A 305 0.87 -10.94 -19.49
CA PHE A 305 -0.31 -11.54 -20.06
C PHE A 305 -1.50 -10.59 -20.12
N VAL A 306 -1.79 -9.89 -19.01
CA VAL A 306 -2.91 -8.92 -18.95
C VAL A 306 -2.65 -7.74 -19.90
N ASP A 307 -1.41 -7.27 -20.03
CA ASP A 307 -1.05 -6.24 -20.99
C ASP A 307 -1.34 -6.65 -22.43
N GLU A 308 -0.99 -7.90 -22.79
CA GLU A 308 -1.31 -8.44 -24.12
C GLU A 308 -2.82 -8.59 -24.37
N LEU A 309 -3.59 -8.93 -23.33
CA LEU A 309 -5.06 -8.92 -23.43
C LEU A 309 -5.59 -7.50 -23.72
N ASN A 310 -5.07 -6.50 -23.01
CA ASN A 310 -5.50 -5.11 -23.17
C ASN A 310 -5.10 -4.54 -24.55
N LYS A 311 -3.90 -4.86 -25.05
CA LYS A 311 -3.46 -4.45 -26.39
C LYS A 311 -4.32 -5.00 -27.52
N LYS A 312 -4.82 -6.24 -27.40
CA LYS A 312 -5.70 -6.85 -28.41
C LYS A 312 -7.07 -6.20 -28.47
N LYS A 313 -7.42 -5.36 -27.49
CA LYS A 313 -8.70 -4.68 -27.38
C LYS A 313 -8.64 -3.22 -27.86
N ALA A 314 -7.44 -2.63 -27.91
CA ALA A 314 -7.20 -1.28 -28.42
C ALA A 314 -7.05 -1.26 -29.95
#